data_6b29cd79fd8bb5dd86e41af4c24c5828
#
_entry.id   6b29cd79fd8bb5dd86e41af4c24c5828
#
_cell.length_a   1.000
_cell.length_b   1.000
_cell.length_c   1.000
_cell.angle_alpha   90.00
_cell.angle_beta   90.00
_cell.angle_gamma   90.00
#
_symmetry.space_group_name_H-M   'P 1'
#
loop_
_entity.id
_entity.type
_entity.pdbx_description
1 polymer ?
#
loop_
_entity_poly.entity_id
_entity_poly.type
_entity_poly.pdbx_seq_one_letter_code
_entity_poly.pdbx_strand_id
1 'polypeptide(L)'
;HLTALHLSGHIAGILHTTNDSLADIVRPDQVALLYGEPFLTEELLGLSFRLSPFSFFQTNTAGASVLYQTVLDMAGDLKDQTVFDLYCGTGTIAQIIAHAGAKRVLGIELIEEAVEAAKENARLNGLENCTFLAGDVLKLVDTLQEHPDLIVLDPPRDGIHPKALPKILAYQPKRLIYVSCKPTSLVRDLPALKEAGYHVQTVRTVDMFPGTVHVETVALLSKL
;
A
#
# COMPACT_ATOMS: atom_id res chain seq x y z
N HIS A 1 -12.75 -7.42 33.71
CA HIS A 1 -13.23 -6.06 34.07
C HIS A 1 -13.44 -5.18 32.85
N LEU A 2 -12.56 -5.25 31.82
CA LEU A 2 -12.70 -4.41 30.62
C LEU A 2 -13.99 -4.72 29.83
N THR A 3 -14.34 -5.99 29.69
CA THR A 3 -15.54 -6.44 28.97
C THR A 3 -16.87 -6.08 29.68
N ALA A 4 -16.81 -5.62 30.91
CA ALA A 4 -17.97 -5.17 31.68
C ALA A 4 -18.15 -3.64 31.65
N LEU A 5 -17.31 -2.90 30.93
CA LEU A 5 -17.43 -1.47 30.79
C LEU A 5 -18.60 -1.08 29.88
N HIS A 6 -19.35 -0.06 30.27
CA HIS A 6 -20.36 0.57 29.41
C HIS A 6 -19.67 1.54 28.44
N LEU A 7 -19.48 1.10 27.20
CA LEU A 7 -18.85 1.89 26.14
C LEU A 7 -19.88 2.26 25.09
N SER A 8 -19.64 3.33 24.35
CA SER A 8 -20.45 3.71 23.17
C SER A 8 -20.27 2.76 21.98
N GLY A 9 -19.26 1.87 22.03
CA GLY A 9 -18.98 0.78 21.11
C GLY A 9 -18.87 -0.55 21.85
N HIS A 10 -18.31 -1.56 21.19
CA HIS A 10 -18.03 -2.86 21.79
C HIS A 10 -16.53 -3.18 21.70
N ILE A 11 -16.05 -3.99 22.63
CA ILE A 11 -14.67 -4.50 22.60
C ILE A 11 -14.65 -5.68 21.63
N ALA A 12 -14.02 -5.51 20.47
CA ALA A 12 -13.88 -6.55 19.47
C ALA A 12 -12.86 -7.62 19.89
N GLY A 13 -11.75 -7.19 20.50
CA GLY A 13 -10.72 -8.09 21.00
C GLY A 13 -9.86 -7.47 22.08
N ILE A 14 -9.20 -8.31 22.86
CA ILE A 14 -8.18 -7.93 23.85
C ILE A 14 -6.96 -8.80 23.62
N LEU A 15 -5.83 -8.17 23.29
CA LEU A 15 -4.58 -8.86 23.12
C LEU A 15 -3.59 -8.42 24.22
N HIS A 16 -2.77 -9.34 24.66
CA HIS A 16 -1.61 -9.08 25.51
C HIS A 16 -0.35 -9.35 24.71
N THR A 17 0.47 -8.34 24.56
CA THR A 17 1.75 -8.44 23.85
C THR A 17 2.91 -8.25 24.80
N THR A 18 3.95 -9.06 24.63
CA THR A 18 5.25 -8.84 25.27
C THR A 18 6.25 -8.40 24.21
N ASN A 19 7.10 -7.44 24.57
CA ASN A 19 8.20 -6.97 23.76
C ASN A 19 9.35 -6.59 24.67
N ASP A 20 10.40 -7.41 24.70
CA ASP A 20 11.60 -7.21 25.49
C ASP A 20 12.76 -6.64 24.64
N SER A 21 12.47 -6.18 23.40
CA SER A 21 13.48 -5.61 22.54
C SER A 21 13.99 -4.26 23.08
N LEU A 22 15.28 -4.03 22.97
CA LEU A 22 15.89 -2.73 23.32
C LEU A 22 15.68 -1.66 22.24
N ALA A 23 15.22 -2.05 21.06
CA ALA A 23 14.93 -1.16 19.95
C ALA A 23 13.46 -0.68 20.02
N ASP A 24 13.24 0.57 19.63
CA ASP A 24 11.89 1.15 19.50
C ASP A 24 11.21 0.62 18.21
N ILE A 25 10.87 -0.67 18.23
CA ILE A 25 10.21 -1.36 17.12
C ILE A 25 8.89 -1.97 17.59
N VAL A 26 7.86 -1.84 16.75
CA VAL A 26 6.53 -2.42 16.98
C VAL A 26 6.51 -3.87 16.47
N ARG A 27 7.35 -4.72 17.10
CA ARG A 27 7.38 -6.17 16.81
C ARG A 27 7.23 -6.93 18.11
N PRO A 28 6.14 -7.68 18.31
CA PRO A 28 5.95 -8.44 19.53
C PRO A 28 6.83 -9.68 19.55
N ASP A 29 7.34 -10.03 20.72
CA ASP A 29 7.96 -11.34 20.96
C ASP A 29 6.90 -12.41 21.13
N GLN A 30 5.77 -12.06 21.78
CA GLN A 30 4.61 -12.93 21.94
C GLN A 30 3.33 -12.11 21.92
N VAL A 31 2.27 -12.72 21.39
CA VAL A 31 0.90 -12.18 21.40
C VAL A 31 -0.05 -13.23 21.93
N ALA A 32 -0.79 -12.91 22.98
CA ALA A 32 -1.84 -13.76 23.54
C ALA A 32 -3.21 -13.10 23.34
N LEU A 33 -4.13 -13.80 22.70
CA LEU A 33 -5.51 -13.38 22.60
C LEU A 33 -6.21 -13.69 23.93
N LEU A 34 -6.64 -12.65 24.65
CA LEU A 34 -7.34 -12.78 25.94
C LEU A 34 -8.86 -12.80 25.79
N TYR A 35 -9.40 -12.18 24.74
CA TYR A 35 -10.83 -12.08 24.48
C TYR A 35 -11.09 -11.70 23.02
N GLY A 36 -12.19 -12.19 22.42
CA GLY A 36 -12.70 -11.80 21.11
C GLY A 36 -11.78 -12.18 19.95
N GLU A 37 -11.64 -11.29 18.98
CA GLU A 37 -10.89 -11.52 17.74
C GLU A 37 -9.51 -10.87 17.78
N PRO A 38 -8.50 -11.47 17.10
CA PRO A 38 -7.16 -10.91 17.04
C PRO A 38 -7.00 -9.80 15.99
N PHE A 39 -8.07 -9.40 15.32
CA PHE A 39 -8.08 -8.39 14.23
C PHE A 39 -9.28 -7.45 14.35
N LEU A 40 -9.17 -6.30 13.72
CA LEU A 40 -10.29 -5.42 13.40
C LEU A 40 -10.65 -5.59 11.93
N THR A 41 -11.92 -5.36 11.59
CA THR A 41 -12.35 -5.27 10.20
C THR A 41 -12.64 -3.80 9.87
N GLU A 42 -12.07 -3.33 8.77
CA GLU A 42 -12.27 -1.99 8.25
C GLU A 42 -12.82 -2.08 6.84
N GLU A 43 -13.73 -1.16 6.48
CA GLU A 43 -14.29 -1.09 5.13
C GLU A 43 -13.72 0.11 4.38
N LEU A 44 -13.23 -0.11 3.17
CA LEU A 44 -12.62 0.91 2.35
C LEU A 44 -12.93 0.70 0.87
N LEU A 45 -13.60 1.67 0.24
CA LEU A 45 -13.98 1.63 -1.18
C LEU A 45 -14.70 0.33 -1.61
N GLY A 46 -15.59 -0.19 -0.73
CA GLY A 46 -16.38 -1.40 -1.00
C GLY A 46 -15.64 -2.72 -0.73
N LEU A 47 -14.42 -2.67 -0.21
CA LEU A 47 -13.65 -3.83 0.21
C LEU A 47 -13.54 -3.90 1.73
N SER A 48 -13.47 -5.12 2.26
CA SER A 48 -13.27 -5.38 3.69
C SER A 48 -11.81 -5.79 3.94
N PHE A 49 -11.18 -5.19 4.95
CA PHE A 49 -9.82 -5.49 5.33
C PHE A 49 -9.76 -5.95 6.78
N ARG A 50 -9.16 -7.12 7.01
CA ARG A 50 -8.79 -7.57 8.35
C ARG A 50 -7.44 -7.00 8.71
N LEU A 51 -7.39 -6.28 9.82
CA LEU A 51 -6.23 -5.55 10.29
C LEU A 51 -5.73 -6.15 11.58
N SER A 52 -4.52 -6.67 11.60
CA SER A 52 -3.86 -7.04 12.85
C SER A 52 -3.28 -5.78 13.53
N PRO A 53 -3.06 -5.79 14.84
CA PRO A 53 -2.44 -4.66 15.54
C PRO A 53 -1.03 -4.29 15.05
N PHE A 54 -0.38 -5.18 14.32
CA PHE A 54 1.00 -5.02 13.83
C PHE A 54 1.07 -4.80 12.33
N SER A 55 -0.06 -4.88 11.61
CA SER A 55 -0.10 -4.53 10.19
C SER A 55 -0.22 -3.03 10.01
N PHE A 56 0.52 -2.50 9.04
CA PHE A 56 0.34 -1.12 8.63
C PHE A 56 -0.99 -0.96 7.88
N PHE A 57 -1.79 -0.03 8.33
CA PHE A 57 -2.98 0.45 7.63
C PHE A 57 -3.13 1.95 7.90
N GLN A 58 -3.70 2.70 6.96
CA GLN A 58 -3.92 4.13 7.13
C GLN A 58 -4.90 4.39 8.27
N THR A 59 -4.47 5.08 9.33
CA THR A 59 -5.25 5.28 10.56
C THR A 59 -6.45 6.21 10.39
N ASN A 60 -6.46 7.05 9.36
CA ASN A 60 -7.58 7.89 8.97
C ASN A 60 -8.29 7.26 7.77
N THR A 61 -9.27 6.40 8.00
CA THR A 61 -10.00 5.67 6.94
C THR A 61 -10.71 6.61 5.97
N ALA A 62 -11.28 7.71 6.46
CA ALA A 62 -11.92 8.70 5.58
C ALA A 62 -10.90 9.38 4.65
N GLY A 63 -9.74 9.77 5.19
CA GLY A 63 -8.64 10.30 4.39
C GLY A 63 -8.07 9.25 3.42
N ALA A 64 -7.93 7.99 3.86
CA ALA A 64 -7.49 6.89 3.03
C ALA A 64 -8.43 6.64 1.84
N SER A 65 -9.74 6.74 2.05
CA SER A 65 -10.74 6.67 0.97
C SER A 65 -10.50 7.74 -0.09
N VAL A 66 -10.21 8.97 0.32
CA VAL A 66 -9.89 10.08 -0.62
C VAL A 66 -8.56 9.82 -1.33
N LEU A 67 -7.54 9.36 -0.60
CA LEU A 67 -6.22 9.06 -1.16
C LEU A 67 -6.31 7.98 -2.24
N TYR A 68 -6.95 6.86 -1.93
CA TYR A 68 -7.03 5.75 -2.87
C TYR A 68 -8.02 5.98 -4.00
N GLN A 69 -9.09 6.76 -3.77
CA GLN A 69 -9.92 7.25 -4.86
C GLN A 69 -9.13 8.15 -5.81
N THR A 70 -8.23 8.97 -5.28
CA THR A 70 -7.32 9.79 -6.10
C THR A 70 -6.38 8.93 -6.95
N VAL A 71 -5.87 7.82 -6.39
CA VAL A 71 -5.08 6.83 -7.16
C VAL A 71 -5.92 6.22 -8.28
N LEU A 72 -7.16 5.80 -8.01
CA LEU A 72 -8.06 5.25 -9.02
C LEU A 72 -8.40 6.26 -10.13
N ASP A 73 -8.71 7.50 -9.77
CA ASP A 73 -9.00 8.57 -10.72
C ASP A 73 -7.82 8.80 -11.68
N MET A 74 -6.58 8.75 -11.15
CA MET A 74 -5.37 8.89 -11.94
C MET A 74 -5.05 7.63 -12.76
N ALA A 75 -5.39 6.45 -12.24
CA ALA A 75 -5.23 5.19 -12.96
C ALA A 75 -6.15 5.13 -14.20
N GLY A 76 -7.33 5.75 -14.13
CA GLY A 76 -8.29 5.79 -15.24
C GLY A 76 -8.82 4.42 -15.62
N ASP A 77 -8.97 4.16 -16.93
CA ASP A 77 -9.44 2.85 -17.41
C ASP A 77 -8.37 1.78 -17.16
N LEU A 78 -8.74 0.78 -16.36
CA LEU A 78 -7.91 -0.36 -15.96
C LEU A 78 -8.24 -1.65 -16.72
N LYS A 79 -9.26 -1.62 -17.56
CA LYS A 79 -9.66 -2.80 -18.34
C LYS A 79 -8.49 -3.33 -19.16
N ASP A 80 -8.32 -4.65 -19.12
CA ASP A 80 -7.26 -5.39 -19.81
C ASP A 80 -5.81 -5.02 -19.39
N GLN A 81 -5.63 -4.19 -18.35
CA GLN A 81 -4.32 -3.76 -17.89
C GLN A 81 -3.71 -4.70 -16.85
N THR A 82 -2.39 -4.88 -16.95
CA THR A 82 -1.55 -5.45 -15.92
C THR A 82 -0.95 -4.32 -15.09
N VAL A 83 -1.14 -4.39 -13.77
CA VAL A 83 -0.67 -3.36 -12.83
C VAL A 83 0.29 -3.98 -11.83
N PHE A 84 1.41 -3.30 -11.57
CA PHE A 84 2.27 -3.63 -10.44
C PHE A 84 2.06 -2.60 -9.33
N ASP A 85 1.90 -3.08 -8.10
CA ASP A 85 1.88 -2.29 -6.86
C ASP A 85 3.16 -2.61 -6.08
N LEU A 86 4.13 -1.71 -6.15
CA LEU A 86 5.44 -1.91 -5.53
C LEU A 86 5.48 -1.18 -4.19
N TYR A 87 5.96 -1.90 -3.16
CA TYR A 87 5.86 -1.52 -1.74
C TYR A 87 4.42 -1.59 -1.23
N CYS A 88 3.70 -2.66 -1.61
CA CYS A 88 2.24 -2.75 -1.48
C CYS A 88 1.72 -2.91 -0.03
N GLY A 89 2.59 -3.11 0.97
CA GLY A 89 2.18 -3.34 2.35
C GLY A 89 1.18 -4.49 2.46
N THR A 90 0.04 -4.25 3.11
CA THR A 90 -1.08 -5.21 3.20
C THR A 90 -1.92 -5.29 1.92
N GLY A 91 -1.43 -4.76 0.81
CA GLY A 91 -2.03 -4.87 -0.51
C GLY A 91 -3.29 -4.03 -0.72
N THR A 92 -3.48 -2.95 0.03
CA THR A 92 -4.70 -2.15 -0.04
C THR A 92 -4.89 -1.52 -1.42
N ILE A 93 -3.86 -0.85 -1.97
CA ILE A 93 -3.91 -0.23 -3.30
C ILE A 93 -4.09 -1.31 -4.38
N ALA A 94 -3.32 -2.40 -4.32
CA ALA A 94 -3.42 -3.51 -5.26
C ALA A 94 -4.84 -4.06 -5.33
N GLN A 95 -5.48 -4.30 -4.17
CA GLN A 95 -6.84 -4.84 -4.11
C GLN A 95 -7.89 -3.86 -4.64
N ILE A 96 -7.76 -2.58 -4.33
CA ILE A 96 -8.65 -1.52 -4.84
C ILE A 96 -8.56 -1.44 -6.37
N ILE A 97 -7.36 -1.51 -6.94
CA ILE A 97 -7.11 -1.53 -8.39
C ILE A 97 -7.68 -2.81 -9.03
N ALA A 98 -7.49 -3.97 -8.38
CA ALA A 98 -8.05 -5.23 -8.85
C ALA A 98 -9.58 -5.22 -8.85
N HIS A 99 -10.20 -4.67 -7.79
CA HIS A 99 -11.65 -4.49 -7.67
C HIS A 99 -12.21 -3.52 -8.71
N ALA A 100 -11.44 -2.49 -9.07
CA ALA A 100 -11.81 -1.53 -10.11
C ALA A 100 -11.71 -2.09 -11.55
N GLY A 101 -11.38 -3.38 -11.73
CA GLY A 101 -11.45 -4.09 -12.99
C GLY A 101 -10.14 -4.25 -13.74
N ALA A 102 -8.99 -4.08 -13.11
CA ALA A 102 -7.72 -4.44 -13.72
C ALA A 102 -7.68 -5.93 -14.08
N LYS A 103 -7.10 -6.26 -15.22
CA LYS A 103 -6.96 -7.64 -15.67
C LYS A 103 -6.13 -8.47 -14.70
N ARG A 104 -5.04 -7.91 -14.21
CA ARG A 104 -4.12 -8.54 -13.27
C ARG A 104 -3.40 -7.48 -12.44
N VAL A 105 -3.28 -7.74 -11.15
CA VAL A 105 -2.49 -6.92 -10.24
C VAL A 105 -1.45 -7.78 -9.54
N LEU A 106 -0.21 -7.32 -9.52
CA LEU A 106 0.90 -7.93 -8.79
C LEU A 106 1.42 -6.97 -7.73
N GLY A 107 1.27 -7.33 -6.46
CA GLY A 107 1.84 -6.61 -5.32
C GLY A 107 3.18 -7.19 -4.91
N ILE A 108 4.15 -6.33 -4.59
CA ILE A 108 5.44 -6.72 -4.00
C ILE A 108 5.65 -5.97 -2.70
N GLU A 109 5.96 -6.72 -1.65
CA GLU A 109 6.23 -6.21 -0.31
C GLU A 109 7.37 -6.99 0.35
N LEU A 110 8.21 -6.28 1.11
CA LEU A 110 9.36 -6.87 1.79
C LEU A 110 8.94 -7.75 2.99
N ILE A 111 7.90 -7.33 3.70
CA ILE A 111 7.46 -7.94 4.95
C ILE A 111 6.52 -9.10 4.65
N GLU A 112 6.96 -10.33 4.95
CA GLU A 112 6.22 -11.55 4.65
C GLU A 112 4.85 -11.59 5.34
N GLU A 113 4.75 -11.14 6.59
CA GLU A 113 3.49 -11.06 7.33
C GLU A 113 2.48 -10.11 6.67
N ALA A 114 2.95 -9.01 6.08
CA ALA A 114 2.10 -8.09 5.33
C ALA A 114 1.59 -8.73 4.03
N VAL A 115 2.44 -9.50 3.35
CA VAL A 115 2.06 -10.25 2.15
C VAL A 115 1.01 -11.32 2.45
N GLU A 116 1.15 -12.06 3.55
CA GLU A 116 0.13 -13.04 3.97
C GLU A 116 -1.20 -12.35 4.31
N ALA A 117 -1.17 -11.22 5.02
CA ALA A 117 -2.36 -10.41 5.27
C ALA A 117 -3.00 -9.91 3.97
N ALA A 118 -2.19 -9.50 2.98
CA ALA A 118 -2.66 -9.09 1.66
C ALA A 118 -3.38 -10.23 0.92
N LYS A 119 -2.82 -11.45 0.95
CA LYS A 119 -3.42 -12.64 0.35
C LYS A 119 -4.74 -13.03 1.02
N GLU A 120 -4.79 -12.96 2.36
CA GLU A 120 -6.02 -13.24 3.11
C GLU A 120 -7.12 -12.23 2.80
N ASN A 121 -6.80 -10.94 2.76
CA ASN A 121 -7.74 -9.89 2.42
C ASN A 121 -8.22 -9.99 0.97
N ALA A 122 -7.34 -10.29 0.01
CA ALA A 122 -7.74 -10.52 -1.37
C ALA A 122 -8.73 -11.70 -1.49
N ARG A 123 -8.49 -12.80 -0.76
CA ARG A 123 -9.42 -13.93 -0.69
C ARG A 123 -10.74 -13.56 -0.03
N LEU A 124 -10.72 -12.77 1.05
CA LEU A 124 -11.91 -12.27 1.72
C LEU A 124 -12.79 -11.45 0.77
N ASN A 125 -12.15 -10.67 -0.10
CA ASN A 125 -12.80 -9.81 -1.09
C ASN A 125 -13.11 -10.53 -2.42
N GLY A 126 -12.80 -11.82 -2.56
CA GLY A 126 -13.04 -12.58 -3.79
C GLY A 126 -12.22 -12.11 -5.00
N LEU A 127 -11.04 -11.53 -4.77
CA LEU A 127 -10.17 -11.00 -5.83
C LEU A 127 -9.20 -12.07 -6.33
N GLU A 128 -9.55 -12.73 -7.44
CA GLU A 128 -8.72 -13.76 -8.08
C GLU A 128 -7.64 -13.17 -8.99
N ASN A 129 -7.79 -11.91 -9.39
CA ASN A 129 -6.89 -11.18 -10.28
C ASN A 129 -5.75 -10.45 -9.55
N CYS A 130 -5.57 -10.69 -8.25
CA CYS A 130 -4.57 -10.06 -7.41
C CYS A 130 -3.59 -11.11 -6.84
N THR A 131 -2.30 -10.89 -7.04
CA THR A 131 -1.23 -11.79 -6.57
C THR A 131 -0.22 -10.99 -5.77
N PHE A 132 0.34 -11.59 -4.70
CA PHE A 132 1.32 -10.93 -3.84
C PHE A 132 2.58 -11.77 -3.67
N LEU A 133 3.74 -11.10 -3.77
CA LEU A 133 5.07 -11.68 -3.60
C LEU A 133 5.80 -11.03 -2.43
N ALA A 134 6.34 -11.86 -1.54
CA ALA A 134 7.21 -11.40 -0.46
C ALA A 134 8.64 -11.26 -0.96
N GLY A 135 9.24 -10.11 -0.76
CA GLY A 135 10.66 -9.87 -1.00
C GLY A 135 11.00 -8.44 -1.36
N ASP A 136 12.30 -8.20 -1.43
CA ASP A 136 12.84 -6.89 -1.75
C ASP A 136 12.55 -6.51 -3.22
N VAL A 137 11.88 -5.39 -3.42
CA VAL A 137 11.60 -4.84 -4.76
C VAL A 137 12.87 -4.79 -5.61
N LEU A 138 14.01 -4.35 -5.03
CA LEU A 138 15.30 -4.28 -5.72
C LEU A 138 15.75 -5.62 -6.33
N LYS A 139 15.35 -6.75 -5.72
CA LYS A 139 15.74 -8.09 -6.15
C LYS A 139 14.68 -8.75 -7.03
N LEU A 140 13.40 -8.61 -6.62
CA LEU A 140 12.30 -9.30 -7.28
C LEU A 140 11.98 -8.73 -8.66
N VAL A 141 12.12 -7.41 -8.86
CA VAL A 141 11.82 -6.80 -10.16
C VAL A 141 12.64 -7.37 -11.32
N ASP A 142 13.84 -7.91 -11.07
CA ASP A 142 14.66 -8.56 -12.12
C ASP A 142 14.16 -9.96 -12.50
N THR A 143 13.26 -10.55 -11.70
CA THR A 143 12.81 -11.95 -11.88
C THR A 143 11.45 -12.06 -12.55
N LEU A 144 10.70 -10.95 -12.63
CA LEU A 144 9.36 -10.96 -13.18
C LEU A 144 9.38 -10.96 -14.71
N GLN A 145 8.59 -11.85 -15.29
CA GLN A 145 8.46 -12.00 -16.75
C GLN A 145 7.37 -11.11 -17.34
N GLU A 146 6.49 -10.57 -16.50
CA GLU A 146 5.33 -9.78 -16.90
C GLU A 146 5.71 -8.33 -17.14
N HIS A 147 5.01 -7.70 -18.09
CA HIS A 147 5.18 -6.27 -18.41
C HIS A 147 3.94 -5.51 -17.92
N PRO A 148 4.08 -4.61 -16.96
CA PRO A 148 2.96 -3.80 -16.47
C PRO A 148 2.65 -2.64 -17.44
N ASP A 149 1.35 -2.36 -17.60
CA ASP A 149 0.87 -1.15 -18.27
C ASP A 149 0.94 0.07 -17.35
N LEU A 150 0.74 -0.17 -16.05
CA LEU A 150 0.81 0.80 -14.96
C LEU A 150 1.64 0.24 -13.80
N ILE A 151 2.50 1.05 -13.23
CA ILE A 151 3.12 0.76 -11.93
C ILE A 151 2.67 1.81 -10.92
N VAL A 152 2.18 1.35 -9.77
CA VAL A 152 1.96 2.18 -8.58
C VAL A 152 3.14 2.01 -7.65
N LEU A 153 3.62 3.11 -7.13
CA LEU A 153 4.78 3.22 -6.24
C LEU A 153 4.31 3.91 -4.96
N ASP A 154 4.32 3.22 -3.84
CA ASP A 154 4.07 3.78 -2.51
C ASP A 154 5.27 3.50 -1.59
N PRO A 155 6.45 4.07 -1.90
CA PRO A 155 7.68 3.78 -1.19
C PRO A 155 7.68 4.36 0.23
N PRO A 156 8.58 3.87 1.11
CA PRO A 156 8.77 4.45 2.44
C PRO A 156 9.20 5.92 2.36
N ARG A 157 9.18 6.61 3.51
CA ARG A 157 9.49 8.06 3.64
C ARG A 157 10.80 8.50 3.00
N ASP A 158 11.75 7.59 2.88
CA ASP A 158 13.04 7.87 2.22
C ASP A 158 12.98 7.76 0.68
N GLY A 159 11.79 7.47 0.11
CA GLY A 159 11.60 7.31 -1.33
C GLY A 159 12.16 6.00 -1.85
N ILE A 160 12.29 5.90 -3.17
CA ILE A 160 12.75 4.69 -3.84
C ILE A 160 14.28 4.55 -3.68
N HIS A 161 14.73 3.35 -3.38
CA HIS A 161 16.17 3.07 -3.32
C HIS A 161 16.83 3.38 -4.68
N PRO A 162 17.94 4.14 -4.75
CA PRO A 162 18.53 4.60 -6.02
C PRO A 162 18.89 3.47 -7.01
N LYS A 163 19.17 2.25 -6.51
CA LYS A 163 19.43 1.08 -7.36
C LYS A 163 18.15 0.38 -7.82
N ALA A 164 17.01 0.57 -7.15
CA ALA A 164 15.73 -0.03 -7.54
C ALA A 164 15.05 0.77 -8.65
N LEU A 165 15.11 2.09 -8.60
CA LEU A 165 14.43 2.95 -9.55
C LEU A 165 14.79 2.66 -11.02
N PRO A 166 16.07 2.52 -11.44
CA PRO A 166 16.41 2.15 -12.82
C PRO A 166 15.85 0.80 -13.25
N LYS A 167 15.79 -0.17 -12.35
CA LYS A 167 15.22 -1.50 -12.63
C LYS A 167 13.71 -1.45 -12.84
N ILE A 168 13.01 -0.69 -11.98
CA ILE A 168 11.57 -0.43 -12.13
C ILE A 168 11.29 0.25 -13.48
N LEU A 169 12.10 1.24 -13.85
CA LEU A 169 11.96 1.98 -15.11
C LEU A 169 12.30 1.14 -16.35
N ALA A 170 13.08 0.07 -16.20
CA ALA A 170 13.39 -0.87 -17.28
C ALA A 170 12.16 -1.64 -17.80
N TYR A 171 11.08 -1.77 -17.01
CA TYR A 171 9.80 -2.29 -17.49
C TYR A 171 9.10 -1.38 -18.49
N GLN A 172 9.48 -0.12 -18.55
CA GLN A 172 8.90 0.88 -19.45
C GLN A 172 7.37 0.94 -19.42
N PRO A 173 6.72 0.95 -18.24
CA PRO A 173 5.27 1.05 -18.19
C PRO A 173 4.80 2.34 -18.88
N LYS A 174 3.59 2.33 -19.44
CA LYS A 174 3.03 3.52 -20.07
C LYS A 174 2.82 4.65 -19.06
N ARG A 175 2.46 4.27 -17.83
CA ARG A 175 2.13 5.20 -16.74
C ARG A 175 2.73 4.74 -15.42
N LEU A 176 3.03 5.73 -14.59
CA LEU A 176 3.45 5.55 -13.20
C LEU A 176 2.55 6.40 -12.31
N ILE A 177 2.10 5.86 -11.20
CA ILE A 177 1.50 6.62 -10.12
C ILE A 177 2.46 6.54 -8.93
N TYR A 178 2.89 7.70 -8.44
CA TYR A 178 3.76 7.78 -7.28
C TYR A 178 2.97 8.38 -6.11
N VAL A 179 2.76 7.60 -5.06
CA VAL A 179 2.20 8.04 -3.78
C VAL A 179 3.36 8.36 -2.85
N SER A 180 3.32 9.49 -2.15
CA SER A 180 4.42 9.92 -1.30
C SER A 180 3.91 10.63 -0.05
N CYS A 181 4.20 10.06 1.11
CA CYS A 181 3.98 10.69 2.40
C CYS A 181 5.03 11.81 2.72
N LYS A 182 6.06 11.96 1.87
CA LYS A 182 7.11 12.96 1.99
C LYS A 182 7.44 13.54 0.61
N PRO A 183 6.77 14.62 0.19
CA PRO A 183 6.93 15.19 -1.17
C PRO A 183 8.37 15.48 -1.58
N THR A 184 9.27 15.77 -0.63
CA THR A 184 10.69 15.99 -0.90
C THR A 184 11.41 14.74 -1.40
N SER A 185 10.95 13.53 -1.03
CA SER A 185 11.49 12.28 -1.56
C SER A 185 11.06 12.07 -3.01
N LEU A 186 9.79 12.35 -3.34
CA LEU A 186 9.32 12.35 -4.72
C LEU A 186 10.14 13.33 -5.58
N VAL A 187 10.33 14.57 -5.11
CA VAL A 187 11.12 15.60 -5.85
C VAL A 187 12.54 15.11 -6.12
N ARG A 188 13.16 14.39 -5.17
CA ARG A 188 14.50 13.80 -5.36
C ARG A 188 14.51 12.73 -6.47
N ASP A 189 13.44 11.94 -6.59
CA ASP A 189 13.36 10.84 -7.55
C ASP A 189 12.93 11.33 -8.96
N LEU A 190 12.30 12.51 -9.07
CA LEU A 190 11.82 13.09 -10.35
C LEU A 190 12.89 13.23 -11.45
N PRO A 191 14.16 13.66 -11.19
CA PRO A 191 15.17 13.75 -12.23
C PRO A 191 15.40 12.43 -12.96
N ALA A 192 15.51 11.31 -12.23
CA ALA A 192 15.71 9.99 -12.83
C ALA A 192 14.47 9.53 -13.63
N LEU A 193 13.26 9.82 -13.13
CA LEU A 193 12.01 9.57 -13.86
C LEU A 193 11.96 10.36 -15.17
N LYS A 194 12.34 11.64 -15.13
CA LYS A 194 12.39 12.51 -16.31
C LYS A 194 13.44 12.05 -17.33
N GLU A 195 14.62 11.65 -16.88
CA GLU A 195 15.68 11.11 -17.72
C GLU A 195 15.23 9.82 -18.43
N ALA A 196 14.40 9.00 -17.78
CA ALA A 196 13.78 7.82 -18.38
C ALA A 196 12.57 8.14 -19.30
N GLY A 197 12.26 9.41 -19.53
CA GLY A 197 11.23 9.87 -20.45
C GLY A 197 9.83 10.04 -19.84
N TYR A 198 9.70 10.01 -18.51
CA TYR A 198 8.42 10.24 -17.85
C TYR A 198 8.22 11.71 -17.51
N HIS A 199 7.03 12.22 -17.77
CA HIS A 199 6.63 13.59 -17.48
C HIS A 199 5.45 13.59 -16.51
N VAL A 200 5.49 14.46 -15.52
CA VAL A 200 4.39 14.65 -14.57
C VAL A 200 3.19 15.22 -15.31
N GLN A 201 2.08 14.51 -15.28
CA GLN A 201 0.82 14.92 -15.91
C GLN A 201 -0.08 15.64 -14.90
N THR A 202 -0.18 15.10 -13.69
CA THR A 202 -1.06 15.61 -12.64
C THR A 202 -0.42 15.33 -11.29
N VAL A 203 -0.59 16.27 -10.37
CA VAL A 203 -0.27 16.11 -8.95
C VAL A 203 -1.49 16.50 -8.14
N ARG A 204 -1.86 15.67 -7.18
CA ARG A 204 -2.88 15.97 -6.16
C ARG A 204 -2.32 15.71 -4.78
N THR A 205 -2.74 16.51 -3.83
CA THR A 205 -2.39 16.34 -2.42
C THR A 205 -3.62 15.95 -1.62
N VAL A 206 -3.44 15.09 -0.62
CA VAL A 206 -4.48 14.66 0.29
C VAL A 206 -4.01 14.92 1.71
N ASP A 207 -4.77 15.72 2.45
CA ASP A 207 -4.51 16.00 3.86
C ASP A 207 -5.02 14.84 4.72
N MET A 208 -4.14 13.87 4.96
CA MET A 208 -4.44 12.69 5.77
C MET A 208 -4.45 12.97 7.27
N PHE A 209 -3.73 14.02 7.70
CA PHE A 209 -3.52 14.36 9.10
C PHE A 209 -3.71 15.86 9.33
N PRO A 210 -4.97 16.37 9.25
CA PRO A 210 -5.26 17.80 9.38
C PRO A 210 -4.66 18.42 10.64
N GLY A 211 -4.03 19.57 10.48
CA GLY A 211 -3.33 20.26 11.57
C GLY A 211 -1.88 19.81 11.79
N THR A 212 -1.36 18.92 10.96
CA THR A 212 0.07 18.53 10.93
C THR A 212 0.76 19.02 9.67
N VAL A 213 2.08 18.83 9.58
CA VAL A 213 2.88 19.13 8.38
C VAL A 213 2.88 17.98 7.36
N HIS A 214 2.17 16.91 7.65
CA HIS A 214 2.18 15.69 6.83
C HIS A 214 1.05 15.73 5.80
N VAL A 215 1.43 15.66 4.53
CA VAL A 215 0.51 15.64 3.39
C VAL A 215 0.91 14.52 2.46
N GLU A 216 -0.05 13.68 2.08
CA GLU A 216 0.14 12.70 1.03
C GLU A 216 0.10 13.39 -0.33
N THR A 217 0.99 12.96 -1.22
CA THR A 217 1.07 13.50 -2.58
C THR A 217 0.96 12.36 -3.58
N VAL A 218 0.02 12.44 -4.49
CA VAL A 218 -0.15 11.48 -5.59
C VAL A 218 0.23 12.17 -6.89
N ALA A 219 1.19 11.61 -7.61
CA ALA A 219 1.64 12.11 -8.89
C ALA A 219 1.43 11.05 -9.98
N LEU A 220 0.73 11.43 -11.06
CA LEU A 220 0.65 10.67 -12.28
C LEU A 220 1.75 11.10 -13.24
N LEU A 221 2.53 10.13 -13.71
CA LEU A 221 3.56 10.35 -14.73
C LEU A 221 3.29 9.42 -15.93
N SER A 222 3.57 9.90 -17.13
CA SER A 222 3.49 9.09 -18.36
C SER A 222 4.67 9.39 -19.27
N LYS A 223 4.98 8.44 -20.16
CA LYS A 223 5.82 8.69 -21.32
C LYS A 223 5.03 9.50 -22.36
N LEU A 224 5.68 10.45 -22.99
CA LEU A 224 5.17 11.19 -24.16
C LEU A 224 5.38 10.36 -25.42
#